data_841617234ed3d0a16615b62f5f6aeae0
#
_entry.id   841617234ed3d0a16615b62f5f6aeae0
#
_cell.length_a   1.000
_cell.length_b   1.000
_cell.length_c   1.000
_cell.angle_alpha   90.00
_cell.angle_beta   90.00
_cell.angle_gamma   90.00
#
_symmetry.space_group_name_H-M   'P 1'
#
loop_
_entity.id
_entity.type
_entity.pdbx_description
1 polymer ?
#
loop_
_entity_poly.entity_id
_entity_poly.type
_entity_poly.pdbx_seq_one_letter_code
_entity_poly.pdbx_strand_id
1 'polypeptide(L)'
;MLPFQAARQRQFARVITFALAGFVFNTTEFIPVALLSDIAQSFAMPVSQTGLIITVYAWVVSLMSLPFMLLTAKAERRGLLIKLLVLFILSHLLSVIAWDFWVLVLARIGVALTHSIFWAITASLVIRVAPKDKKSQAIGLLAIGCSLAMILGLPLGRLIGQFFGWRATFAIIALIAISILCLFYQLLPHLPSKNAGSLNSLPTLFKRPLLLGLYVLTMIIISAHFTAYSYIEPFMLNISTMSHSMATFVLFVFGLSGITASLLFNRYYNAGPIRFILFSMGLLTAILLLLFIASQQTWTMFLLTFFWGIGIAGIGLGLQIRVLHLAPDATDVAMAIYSGIYNIGIGAGALLGNQVMQHYGLAYIGVAGALFAVFGLVLFILVQWKYGNLVPNKLSTEEKKKCG
;
A
#
# COMPACT_ATOMS: atom_id res chain seq x y z
N MET A 1 -24.75 -1.53 34.97
CA MET A 1 -24.04 -2.34 33.92
C MET A 1 -24.32 -1.87 32.50
N LEU A 2 -25.56 -1.53 32.15
CA LEU A 2 -25.99 -1.07 30.82
C LEU A 2 -25.17 0.11 30.20
N PRO A 3 -24.88 1.22 30.92
CA PRO A 3 -24.17 2.36 30.33
C PRO A 3 -22.70 2.05 29.94
N PHE A 4 -22.04 1.17 30.70
CA PHE A 4 -20.65 0.77 30.41
C PHE A 4 -20.54 -0.12 29.17
N GLN A 5 -21.49 -1.04 28.98
CA GLN A 5 -21.54 -1.89 27.78
C GLN A 5 -21.82 -1.05 26.52
N ALA A 6 -22.76 -0.12 26.58
CA ALA A 6 -23.09 0.79 25.49
C ALA A 6 -21.89 1.68 25.10
N ALA A 7 -21.14 2.21 26.09
CA ALA A 7 -19.93 2.97 25.85
C ALA A 7 -18.85 2.13 25.16
N ARG A 8 -18.65 0.87 25.58
CA ARG A 8 -17.69 -0.06 24.99
C ARG A 8 -18.06 -0.45 23.55
N GLN A 9 -19.33 -0.73 23.31
CA GLN A 9 -19.84 -0.99 21.96
C GLN A 9 -19.60 0.21 21.01
N ARG A 10 -19.84 1.43 21.49
CA ARG A 10 -19.58 2.66 20.73
C ARG A 10 -18.09 2.85 20.40
N GLN A 11 -17.19 2.46 21.32
CA GLN A 11 -15.73 2.47 21.04
C GLN A 11 -15.34 1.46 19.96
N PHE A 12 -15.87 0.23 20.00
CA PHE A 12 -15.66 -0.75 18.95
C PHE A 12 -16.24 -0.31 17.61
N ALA A 13 -17.43 0.30 17.57
CA ALA A 13 -18.01 0.85 16.35
C ALA A 13 -17.09 1.90 15.70
N ARG A 14 -16.42 2.75 16.49
CA ARG A 14 -15.41 3.69 16.01
C ARG A 14 -14.23 2.97 15.34
N VAL A 15 -13.71 1.93 15.98
CA VAL A 15 -12.58 1.13 15.43
C VAL A 15 -12.99 0.45 14.13
N ILE A 16 -14.17 -0.14 14.07
CA ILE A 16 -14.70 -0.77 12.84
C ILE A 16 -14.85 0.27 11.74
N THR A 17 -15.31 1.48 12.04
CA THR A 17 -15.41 2.56 11.05
C THR A 17 -14.04 2.95 10.50
N PHE A 18 -12.99 2.99 11.34
CA PHE A 18 -11.61 3.18 10.85
C PHE A 18 -11.11 2.01 9.99
N ALA A 19 -11.47 0.77 10.33
CA ALA A 19 -11.12 -0.40 9.51
C ALA A 19 -11.81 -0.35 8.14
N LEU A 20 -13.08 0.04 8.09
CA LEU A 20 -13.82 0.28 6.82
C LEU A 20 -13.19 1.43 6.03
N ALA A 21 -12.79 2.51 6.69
CA ALA A 21 -12.06 3.59 6.02
C ALA A 21 -10.73 3.09 5.45
N GLY A 22 -9.94 2.32 6.20
CA GLY A 22 -8.72 1.69 5.73
C GLY A 22 -8.95 0.80 4.52
N PHE A 23 -10.02 0.00 4.53
CA PHE A 23 -10.46 -0.81 3.38
C PHE A 23 -10.71 0.06 2.14
N VAL A 24 -11.49 1.14 2.27
CA VAL A 24 -11.85 1.99 1.13
C VAL A 24 -10.64 2.77 0.59
N PHE A 25 -9.79 3.31 1.48
CA PHE A 25 -8.58 4.04 1.08
C PHE A 25 -7.58 3.13 0.36
N ASN A 26 -7.37 1.91 0.85
CA ASN A 26 -6.50 0.94 0.16
C ASN A 26 -7.10 0.44 -1.16
N THR A 27 -8.41 0.17 -1.19
CA THR A 27 -9.09 -0.23 -2.43
C THR A 27 -8.93 0.83 -3.50
N THR A 28 -9.18 2.10 -3.18
CA THR A 28 -9.10 3.19 -4.16
C THR A 28 -7.68 3.45 -4.67
N GLU A 29 -6.66 3.15 -3.86
CA GLU A 29 -5.26 3.28 -4.27
C GLU A 29 -4.94 2.35 -5.44
N PHE A 30 -5.34 1.09 -5.35
CA PHE A 30 -4.93 0.05 -6.29
C PHE A 30 -5.98 -0.30 -7.35
N ILE A 31 -7.23 0.18 -7.21
CA ILE A 31 -8.30 -0.14 -8.18
C ILE A 31 -7.98 0.25 -9.62
N PRO A 32 -7.25 1.36 -9.93
CA PRO A 32 -6.86 1.67 -11.30
C PRO A 32 -6.01 0.57 -11.96
N VAL A 33 -5.21 -0.18 -11.19
CA VAL A 33 -4.42 -1.32 -11.71
C VAL A 33 -5.34 -2.41 -12.25
N ALA A 34 -6.48 -2.64 -11.59
CA ALA A 34 -7.45 -3.66 -11.96
C ALA A 34 -8.41 -3.22 -13.09
N LEU A 35 -8.50 -1.93 -13.38
CA LEU A 35 -9.41 -1.33 -14.37
C LEU A 35 -8.67 -0.61 -15.51
N LEU A 36 -7.35 -0.83 -15.63
CA LEU A 36 -6.51 0.00 -16.48
C LEU A 36 -6.91 -0.09 -17.96
N SER A 37 -7.22 -1.28 -18.46
CA SER A 37 -7.67 -1.51 -19.84
C SER A 37 -9.02 -0.87 -20.12
N ASP A 38 -9.97 -0.98 -19.17
CA ASP A 38 -11.32 -0.41 -19.31
C ASP A 38 -11.28 1.14 -19.35
N ILE A 39 -10.41 1.73 -18.52
CA ILE A 39 -10.19 3.19 -18.50
C ILE A 39 -9.53 3.64 -19.82
N ALA A 40 -8.50 2.92 -20.27
CA ALA A 40 -7.80 3.19 -21.54
C ALA A 40 -8.76 3.18 -22.73
N GLN A 41 -9.59 2.15 -22.81
CA GLN A 41 -10.60 2.01 -23.86
C GLN A 41 -11.63 3.15 -23.82
N SER A 42 -12.10 3.54 -22.63
CA SER A 42 -13.09 4.60 -22.44
C SER A 42 -12.61 5.97 -22.94
N PHE A 43 -11.32 6.25 -22.87
CA PHE A 43 -10.73 7.51 -23.34
C PHE A 43 -10.00 7.37 -24.68
N ALA A 44 -10.11 6.21 -25.36
CA ALA A 44 -9.42 5.90 -26.62
C ALA A 44 -7.90 6.16 -26.53
N MET A 45 -7.28 5.80 -25.41
CA MET A 45 -5.86 6.05 -25.12
C MET A 45 -5.07 4.72 -25.03
N PRO A 46 -3.76 4.75 -25.32
CA PRO A 46 -2.89 3.62 -25.02
C PRO A 46 -2.88 3.31 -23.52
N VAL A 47 -2.89 2.02 -23.16
CA VAL A 47 -2.80 1.55 -21.77
C VAL A 47 -1.56 2.11 -21.06
N SER A 48 -0.45 2.23 -21.78
CA SER A 48 0.79 2.81 -21.26
C SER A 48 0.59 4.25 -20.76
N GLN A 49 -0.05 5.10 -21.52
CA GLN A 49 -0.34 6.49 -21.13
C GLN A 49 -1.36 6.54 -19.99
N THR A 50 -2.37 5.67 -20.03
CA THR A 50 -3.37 5.57 -18.97
C THR A 50 -2.74 5.24 -17.62
N GLY A 51 -1.67 4.45 -17.60
CA GLY A 51 -0.89 4.13 -16.39
C GLY A 51 -0.31 5.34 -15.65
N LEU A 52 -0.21 6.52 -16.29
CA LEU A 52 0.21 7.75 -15.64
C LEU A 52 -0.69 8.15 -14.46
N ILE A 53 -1.95 7.72 -14.42
CA ILE A 53 -2.82 7.94 -13.24
C ILE A 53 -2.26 7.30 -11.97
N ILE A 54 -1.57 6.17 -12.08
CA ILE A 54 -0.92 5.47 -10.96
C ILE A 54 0.33 6.26 -10.54
N THR A 55 1.16 6.68 -11.51
CA THR A 55 2.36 7.47 -11.26
C THR A 55 2.04 8.79 -10.57
N VAL A 56 1.12 9.58 -11.15
CA VAL A 56 0.74 10.89 -10.60
C VAL A 56 0.17 10.73 -9.18
N TYR A 57 -0.74 9.77 -8.98
CA TYR A 57 -1.30 9.49 -7.67
C TYR A 57 -0.22 9.22 -6.62
N ALA A 58 0.67 8.25 -6.89
CA ALA A 58 1.70 7.83 -5.95
C ALA A 58 2.68 8.97 -5.62
N TRP A 59 3.08 9.76 -6.62
CA TRP A 59 4.00 10.88 -6.39
C TRP A 59 3.33 12.02 -5.65
N VAL A 60 2.05 12.31 -5.89
CA VAL A 60 1.31 13.29 -5.08
C VAL A 60 1.22 12.82 -3.62
N VAL A 61 0.90 11.54 -3.36
CA VAL A 61 0.91 10.99 -2.00
C VAL A 61 2.28 11.19 -1.37
N SER A 62 3.35 10.81 -2.07
CA SER A 62 4.71 10.93 -1.54
C SER A 62 5.10 12.36 -1.20
N LEU A 63 4.95 13.27 -2.17
CA LEU A 63 5.36 14.67 -2.03
C LEU A 63 4.54 15.43 -0.96
N MET A 64 3.26 15.06 -0.80
CA MET A 64 2.36 15.77 0.10
C MET A 64 2.30 15.15 1.51
N SER A 65 2.75 13.92 1.72
CA SER A 65 2.66 13.25 3.03
C SER A 65 3.35 14.05 4.15
N LEU A 66 4.59 14.46 3.97
CA LEU A 66 5.32 15.23 4.98
C LEU A 66 4.81 16.67 5.11
N PRO A 67 4.66 17.47 4.02
CA PRO A 67 4.12 18.82 4.11
C PRO A 67 2.73 18.86 4.78
N PHE A 68 1.82 17.98 4.38
CA PHE A 68 0.47 17.99 4.93
C PHE A 68 0.39 17.46 6.35
N MET A 69 1.23 16.53 6.74
CA MET A 69 1.37 16.14 8.14
C MET A 69 1.71 17.36 9.02
N LEU A 70 2.62 18.22 8.55
CA LEU A 70 3.03 19.44 9.26
C LEU A 70 1.95 20.52 9.27
N LEU A 71 1.36 20.82 8.11
CA LEU A 71 0.30 21.83 7.99
C LEU A 71 -0.93 21.47 8.84
N THR A 72 -1.21 20.18 8.97
CA THR A 72 -2.36 19.69 9.76
C THR A 72 -1.97 19.31 11.19
N ALA A 73 -0.71 19.51 11.60
CA ALA A 73 -0.20 19.08 12.90
C ALA A 73 -1.03 19.59 14.08
N LYS A 74 -1.48 20.84 14.04
CA LYS A 74 -2.30 21.49 15.08
C LYS A 74 -3.81 21.29 14.89
N ALA A 75 -4.25 20.74 13.76
CA ALA A 75 -5.67 20.59 13.45
C ALA A 75 -6.39 19.58 14.37
N GLU A 76 -7.61 19.91 14.75
CA GLU A 76 -8.49 18.96 15.45
C GLU A 76 -8.82 17.78 14.55
N ARG A 77 -8.64 16.56 15.05
CA ARG A 77 -8.58 15.34 14.24
C ARG A 77 -9.93 14.88 13.67
N ARG A 78 -11.03 15.07 14.41
CA ARG A 78 -12.38 14.75 13.91
C ARG A 78 -12.75 15.66 12.73
N GLY A 79 -12.60 16.97 12.90
CA GLY A 79 -12.87 17.95 11.83
C GLY A 79 -11.97 17.74 10.61
N LEU A 80 -10.69 17.39 10.83
CA LEU A 80 -9.77 17.06 9.76
C LEU A 80 -10.25 15.83 8.97
N LEU A 81 -10.58 14.71 9.65
CA LEU A 81 -11.08 13.49 9.00
C LEU A 81 -12.37 13.73 8.20
N ILE A 82 -13.29 14.54 8.72
CA ILE A 82 -14.52 14.92 8.00
C ILE A 82 -14.17 15.66 6.71
N LYS A 83 -13.28 16.66 6.78
CA LYS A 83 -12.84 17.42 5.59
C LYS A 83 -12.14 16.52 4.56
N LEU A 84 -11.30 15.60 5.02
CA LEU A 84 -10.63 14.62 4.15
C LEU A 84 -11.63 13.72 3.45
N LEU A 85 -12.61 13.18 4.16
CA LEU A 85 -13.65 12.34 3.56
C LEU A 85 -14.54 13.12 2.59
N VAL A 86 -14.88 14.37 2.89
CA VAL A 86 -15.62 15.22 1.94
C VAL A 86 -14.82 15.42 0.66
N LEU A 87 -13.53 15.77 0.74
CA LEU A 87 -12.66 15.89 -0.44
C LEU A 87 -12.52 14.56 -1.18
N PHE A 88 -12.38 13.43 -0.46
CA PHE A 88 -12.32 12.09 -1.02
C PHE A 88 -13.59 11.76 -1.83
N ILE A 89 -14.78 12.03 -1.26
CA ILE A 89 -16.07 11.81 -1.92
C ILE A 89 -16.19 12.69 -3.18
N LEU A 90 -15.90 13.99 -3.06
CA LEU A 90 -15.94 14.90 -4.20
C LEU A 90 -15.00 14.48 -5.33
N SER A 91 -13.80 13.99 -4.98
CA SER A 91 -12.84 13.48 -5.93
C SER A 91 -13.32 12.20 -6.62
N HIS A 92 -14.00 11.30 -5.91
CA HIS A 92 -14.61 10.12 -6.52
C HIS A 92 -15.80 10.48 -7.41
N LEU A 93 -16.65 11.41 -7.00
CA LEU A 93 -17.74 11.92 -7.84
C LEU A 93 -17.19 12.58 -9.11
N LEU A 94 -16.08 13.33 -9.01
CA LEU A 94 -15.39 13.87 -10.18
C LEU A 94 -14.85 12.74 -11.09
N SER A 95 -14.37 11.63 -10.52
CA SER A 95 -13.95 10.45 -11.30
C SER A 95 -15.14 9.83 -12.06
N VAL A 96 -16.33 9.77 -11.44
CA VAL A 96 -17.54 9.23 -12.07
C VAL A 96 -17.96 10.04 -13.30
N ILE A 97 -17.91 11.36 -13.21
CA ILE A 97 -18.32 12.27 -14.29
C ILE A 97 -17.18 12.68 -15.22
N ALA A 98 -15.99 12.10 -15.07
CA ALA A 98 -14.82 12.46 -15.86
C ALA A 98 -15.10 12.27 -17.37
N TRP A 99 -15.15 13.37 -18.11
CA TRP A 99 -15.37 13.41 -19.55
C TRP A 99 -14.08 13.37 -20.35
N ASP A 100 -12.94 13.61 -19.68
CA ASP A 100 -11.60 13.61 -20.24
C ASP A 100 -10.62 12.94 -19.27
N PHE A 101 -9.53 12.39 -19.80
CA PHE A 101 -8.50 11.72 -18.99
C PHE A 101 -7.88 12.65 -17.94
N TRP A 102 -7.62 13.91 -18.27
CA TRP A 102 -6.99 14.85 -17.33
C TRP A 102 -7.93 15.23 -16.18
N VAL A 103 -9.25 15.21 -16.40
CA VAL A 103 -10.24 15.37 -15.33
C VAL A 103 -10.17 14.18 -14.37
N LEU A 104 -9.98 12.95 -14.88
CA LEU A 104 -9.73 11.78 -14.04
C LEU A 104 -8.42 11.93 -13.28
N VAL A 105 -7.34 12.40 -13.92
CA VAL A 105 -6.06 12.69 -13.25
C VAL A 105 -6.26 13.70 -12.10
N LEU A 106 -6.98 14.80 -12.34
CA LEU A 106 -7.29 15.78 -11.29
C LEU A 106 -8.07 15.17 -10.13
N ALA A 107 -9.05 14.33 -10.43
CA ALA A 107 -9.81 13.60 -9.43
C ALA A 107 -8.87 12.68 -8.60
N ARG A 108 -7.94 11.98 -9.24
CA ARG A 108 -6.95 11.11 -8.59
C ARG A 108 -5.97 11.91 -7.72
N ILE A 109 -5.58 13.12 -8.13
CA ILE A 109 -4.79 14.05 -7.29
C ILE A 109 -5.57 14.40 -6.02
N GLY A 110 -6.85 14.71 -6.11
CA GLY A 110 -7.70 14.98 -4.95
C GLY A 110 -7.76 13.80 -3.98
N VAL A 111 -7.91 12.57 -4.49
CA VAL A 111 -7.85 11.35 -3.66
C VAL A 111 -6.47 11.19 -3.01
N ALA A 112 -5.39 11.41 -3.76
CA ALA A 112 -4.01 11.29 -3.26
C ALA A 112 -3.72 12.26 -2.10
N LEU A 113 -4.21 13.50 -2.19
CA LEU A 113 -4.09 14.49 -1.11
C LEU A 113 -4.77 14.00 0.18
N THR A 114 -5.95 13.40 0.07
CA THR A 114 -6.65 12.85 1.24
C THR A 114 -5.91 11.64 1.82
N HIS A 115 -5.39 10.77 0.95
CA HIS A 115 -4.64 9.56 1.31
C HIS A 115 -3.37 9.90 2.09
N SER A 116 -2.62 10.92 1.64
CA SER A 116 -1.36 11.34 2.28
C SER A 116 -1.53 11.74 3.76
N ILE A 117 -2.66 12.38 4.10
CA ILE A 117 -2.96 12.79 5.48
C ILE A 117 -3.60 11.63 6.25
N PHE A 118 -4.52 10.90 5.63
CA PHE A 118 -5.27 9.83 6.30
C PHE A 118 -4.34 8.82 6.98
N TRP A 119 -3.36 8.28 6.27
CA TRP A 119 -2.44 7.30 6.83
C TRP A 119 -1.50 7.87 7.89
N ALA A 120 -1.12 9.15 7.79
CA ALA A 120 -0.29 9.79 8.79
C ALA A 120 -0.94 9.86 10.19
N ILE A 121 -2.29 9.90 10.26
CA ILE A 121 -3.01 10.09 11.51
C ILE A 121 -3.81 8.87 11.97
N THR A 122 -4.16 7.95 11.06
CA THR A 122 -5.15 6.89 11.32
C THR A 122 -4.72 5.94 12.43
N ALA A 123 -3.50 5.42 12.43
CA ALA A 123 -3.04 4.47 13.44
C ALA A 123 -3.11 5.05 14.85
N SER A 124 -2.66 6.29 15.03
CA SER A 124 -2.70 6.98 16.33
C SER A 124 -4.14 7.24 16.79
N LEU A 125 -5.05 7.58 15.86
CA LEU A 125 -6.45 7.81 16.17
C LEU A 125 -7.19 6.53 16.56
N VAL A 126 -6.93 5.44 15.87
CA VAL A 126 -7.50 4.11 16.21
C VAL A 126 -7.16 3.74 17.65
N ILE A 127 -5.88 3.89 18.06
CA ILE A 127 -5.45 3.63 19.45
C ILE A 127 -6.17 4.55 20.44
N ARG A 128 -6.43 5.81 20.08
CA ARG A 128 -7.07 6.81 20.97
C ARG A 128 -8.56 6.55 21.17
N VAL A 129 -9.26 6.04 20.17
CA VAL A 129 -10.72 5.79 20.23
C VAL A 129 -11.07 4.38 20.73
N ALA A 130 -10.09 3.47 20.73
CA ALA A 130 -10.25 2.09 21.18
C ALA A 130 -10.47 1.98 22.70
N PRO A 131 -11.12 0.90 23.18
CA PRO A 131 -11.11 0.56 24.60
C PRO A 131 -9.68 0.42 25.12
N LYS A 132 -9.43 0.88 26.37
CA LYS A 132 -8.10 0.95 26.97
C LYS A 132 -7.38 -0.41 26.99
N ASP A 133 -8.13 -1.49 27.19
CA ASP A 133 -7.67 -2.89 27.26
C ASP A 133 -7.55 -3.57 25.88
N LYS A 134 -7.96 -2.92 24.78
CA LYS A 134 -8.08 -3.53 23.44
C LYS A 134 -7.35 -2.77 22.32
N LYS A 135 -6.35 -1.97 22.65
CA LYS A 135 -5.61 -1.15 21.68
C LYS A 135 -4.92 -1.98 20.60
N SER A 136 -4.29 -3.11 20.97
CA SER A 136 -3.65 -4.03 20.02
C SER A 136 -4.68 -4.66 19.07
N GLN A 137 -5.84 -5.06 19.61
CA GLN A 137 -6.93 -5.61 18.81
C GLN A 137 -7.49 -4.55 17.81
N ALA A 138 -7.53 -3.28 18.22
CA ALA A 138 -8.00 -2.19 17.36
C ALA A 138 -7.06 -1.96 16.15
N ILE A 139 -5.74 -1.99 16.36
CA ILE A 139 -4.75 -1.94 15.27
C ILE A 139 -4.86 -3.18 14.37
N GLY A 140 -5.08 -4.36 14.98
CA GLY A 140 -5.33 -5.60 14.22
C GLY A 140 -6.56 -5.50 13.31
N LEU A 141 -7.66 -4.90 13.78
CA LEU A 141 -8.87 -4.67 12.97
C LEU A 141 -8.61 -3.70 11.81
N LEU A 142 -7.84 -2.63 12.03
CA LEU A 142 -7.42 -1.74 10.95
C LEU A 142 -6.60 -2.51 9.89
N ALA A 143 -5.64 -3.32 10.32
CA ALA A 143 -4.81 -4.13 9.42
C ALA A 143 -5.65 -5.15 8.63
N ILE A 144 -6.67 -5.76 9.26
CA ILE A 144 -7.63 -6.63 8.56
C ILE A 144 -8.39 -5.85 7.49
N GLY A 145 -8.86 -4.64 7.78
CA GLY A 145 -9.52 -3.78 6.78
C GLY A 145 -8.63 -3.52 5.56
N CYS A 146 -7.35 -3.18 5.79
CA CYS A 146 -6.37 -2.98 4.72
C CYS A 146 -6.12 -4.26 3.90
N SER A 147 -6.00 -5.41 4.55
CA SER A 147 -5.79 -6.70 3.89
C SER A 147 -7.00 -7.11 3.05
N LEU A 148 -8.20 -6.90 3.57
CA LEU A 148 -9.44 -7.17 2.84
C LEU A 148 -9.58 -6.31 1.57
N ALA A 149 -8.99 -5.12 1.53
CA ALA A 149 -8.96 -4.30 0.32
C ALA A 149 -8.21 -4.98 -0.82
N MET A 150 -7.10 -5.65 -0.53
CA MET A 150 -6.33 -6.39 -1.54
C MET A 150 -7.04 -7.69 -1.94
N ILE A 151 -7.68 -8.38 -1.00
CA ILE A 151 -8.32 -9.68 -1.24
C ILE A 151 -9.68 -9.53 -1.92
N LEU A 152 -10.48 -8.57 -1.49
CA LEU A 152 -11.86 -8.37 -1.96
C LEU A 152 -12.05 -7.07 -2.73
N GLY A 153 -11.40 -5.97 -2.31
CA GLY A 153 -11.60 -4.65 -2.88
C GLY A 153 -11.23 -4.58 -4.36
N LEU A 154 -10.07 -5.10 -4.74
CA LEU A 154 -9.63 -5.11 -6.13
C LEU A 154 -10.48 -6.04 -7.01
N PRO A 155 -10.69 -7.32 -6.65
CA PRO A 155 -11.52 -8.22 -7.46
C PRO A 155 -12.97 -7.76 -7.57
N LEU A 156 -13.59 -7.33 -6.48
CA LEU A 156 -14.97 -6.81 -6.51
C LEU A 156 -15.08 -5.53 -7.33
N GLY A 157 -14.12 -4.61 -7.16
CA GLY A 157 -14.08 -3.40 -7.96
C GLY A 157 -13.92 -3.68 -9.46
N ARG A 158 -13.10 -4.69 -9.81
CA ARG A 158 -12.97 -5.15 -11.20
C ARG A 158 -14.27 -5.76 -11.72
N LEU A 159 -14.92 -6.65 -10.95
CA LEU A 159 -16.22 -7.23 -11.33
C LEU A 159 -17.28 -6.14 -11.57
N ILE A 160 -17.39 -5.16 -10.67
CA ILE A 160 -18.28 -4.02 -10.84
C ILE A 160 -17.93 -3.27 -12.14
N GLY A 161 -16.65 -3.03 -12.38
CA GLY A 161 -16.17 -2.36 -13.59
C GLY A 161 -16.52 -3.12 -14.87
N GLN A 162 -16.43 -4.44 -14.87
CA GLN A 162 -16.78 -5.29 -16.01
C GLN A 162 -18.28 -5.28 -16.34
N PHE A 163 -19.15 -5.34 -15.33
CA PHE A 163 -20.60 -5.40 -15.55
C PHE A 163 -21.27 -4.04 -15.72
N PHE A 164 -20.77 -3.01 -15.05
CA PHE A 164 -21.41 -1.69 -14.96
C PHE A 164 -20.51 -0.54 -15.45
N GLY A 165 -19.31 -0.87 -15.94
CA GLY A 165 -18.30 0.11 -16.32
C GLY A 165 -17.46 0.62 -15.16
N TRP A 166 -16.22 1.03 -15.43
CA TRP A 166 -15.25 1.47 -14.42
C TRP A 166 -15.74 2.66 -13.57
N ARG A 167 -16.58 3.53 -14.12
CA ARG A 167 -17.18 4.67 -13.41
C ARG A 167 -18.08 4.21 -12.25
N ALA A 168 -18.80 3.10 -12.41
CA ALA A 168 -19.63 2.54 -11.36
C ALA A 168 -18.80 2.07 -10.15
N THR A 169 -17.59 1.58 -10.36
CA THR A 169 -16.68 1.23 -9.26
C THR A 169 -16.35 2.46 -8.41
N PHE A 170 -16.00 3.59 -9.03
CA PHE A 170 -15.74 4.83 -8.29
C PHE A 170 -17.00 5.40 -7.62
N ALA A 171 -18.19 5.24 -8.23
CA ALA A 171 -19.46 5.62 -7.62
C ALA A 171 -19.75 4.82 -6.34
N ILE A 172 -19.54 3.50 -6.36
CA ILE A 172 -19.72 2.63 -5.20
C ILE A 172 -18.72 2.98 -4.10
N ILE A 173 -17.46 3.26 -4.43
CA ILE A 173 -16.46 3.74 -3.47
C ILE A 173 -16.92 5.05 -2.82
N ALA A 174 -17.44 6.00 -3.60
CA ALA A 174 -18.00 7.25 -3.09
C ALA A 174 -19.18 7.01 -2.13
N LEU A 175 -20.09 6.09 -2.47
CA LEU A 175 -21.25 5.75 -1.66
C LEU A 175 -20.83 5.13 -0.30
N ILE A 176 -19.85 4.21 -0.32
CA ILE A 176 -19.31 3.64 0.92
C ILE A 176 -18.61 4.74 1.74
N ALA A 177 -17.86 5.66 1.10
CA ALA A 177 -17.21 6.76 1.78
C ALA A 177 -18.22 7.74 2.42
N ILE A 178 -19.38 7.98 1.80
CA ILE A 178 -20.48 8.75 2.39
C ILE A 178 -21.00 8.06 3.67
N SER A 179 -21.18 6.73 3.62
CA SER A 179 -21.60 5.96 4.79
C SER A 179 -20.57 6.07 5.94
N ILE A 180 -19.28 5.99 5.61
CA ILE A 180 -18.17 6.17 6.58
C ILE A 180 -18.16 7.60 7.15
N LEU A 181 -18.39 8.62 6.32
CA LEU A 181 -18.50 10.01 6.74
C LEU A 181 -19.62 10.20 7.76
N CYS A 182 -20.81 9.64 7.49
CA CYS A 182 -21.95 9.67 8.42
C CYS A 182 -21.60 8.97 9.74
N LEU A 183 -20.95 7.81 9.70
CA LEU A 183 -20.50 7.10 10.88
C LEU A 183 -19.47 7.90 11.69
N PHE A 184 -18.47 8.50 11.06
CA PHE A 184 -17.51 9.36 11.76
C PHE A 184 -18.17 10.59 12.36
N TYR A 185 -19.09 11.22 11.64
CA TYR A 185 -19.80 12.38 12.16
C TYR A 185 -20.59 12.04 13.44
N GLN A 186 -21.24 10.87 13.51
CA GLN A 186 -22.04 10.43 14.63
C GLN A 186 -21.22 9.84 15.79
N LEU A 187 -20.14 9.11 15.48
CA LEU A 187 -19.43 8.30 16.47
C LEU A 187 -18.21 8.99 17.06
N LEU A 188 -17.46 9.80 16.30
CA LEU A 188 -16.21 10.36 16.76
C LEU A 188 -16.46 11.52 17.77
N PRO A 189 -15.80 11.51 18.93
CA PRO A 189 -15.77 12.64 19.82
C PRO A 189 -14.84 13.72 19.27
N HIS A 190 -14.82 14.88 19.92
CA HIS A 190 -13.78 15.89 19.69
C HIS A 190 -12.39 15.29 20.03
N LEU A 191 -11.45 15.38 19.10
CA LEU A 191 -10.13 14.76 19.19
C LEU A 191 -9.04 15.82 18.95
N PRO A 192 -8.62 16.55 19.98
CA PRO A 192 -7.55 17.55 19.85
C PRO A 192 -6.25 16.89 19.36
N SER A 193 -5.43 17.62 18.62
CA SER A 193 -4.12 17.13 18.21
C SER A 193 -3.25 16.83 19.41
N LYS A 194 -2.59 15.68 19.42
CA LYS A 194 -1.59 15.27 20.41
C LYS A 194 -0.37 14.77 19.67
N ASN A 195 0.83 15.12 20.14
CA ASN A 195 2.12 14.63 19.63
C ASN A 195 2.27 14.79 18.09
N ALA A 196 2.18 16.03 17.62
CA ALA A 196 2.61 16.36 16.27
C ALA A 196 4.11 16.04 16.17
N GLY A 197 4.48 15.12 15.26
CA GLY A 197 5.89 14.75 15.05
C GLY A 197 6.77 15.99 14.80
N SER A 198 8.00 15.97 15.29
CA SER A 198 8.95 17.07 15.15
C SER A 198 9.89 16.82 13.98
N LEU A 199 10.08 17.82 13.11
CA LEU A 199 11.10 17.83 12.07
C LEU A 199 12.54 17.77 12.59
N ASN A 200 12.74 18.08 13.88
CA ASN A 200 14.06 18.09 14.50
C ASN A 200 14.75 16.72 14.46
N SER A 201 13.99 15.63 14.27
CA SER A 201 14.53 14.27 14.14
C SER A 201 15.11 13.99 12.75
N LEU A 202 14.77 14.74 11.71
CA LEU A 202 15.19 14.47 10.33
C LEU A 202 16.72 14.43 10.17
N PRO A 203 17.51 15.43 10.65
CA PRO A 203 18.95 15.40 10.49
C PRO A 203 19.61 14.17 11.13
N THR A 204 19.05 13.69 12.25
CA THR A 204 19.54 12.50 12.95
C THR A 204 19.24 11.22 12.19
N LEU A 205 18.04 11.08 11.61
CA LEU A 205 17.65 9.91 10.81
C LEU A 205 18.50 9.80 9.54
N PHE A 206 18.76 10.92 8.86
CA PHE A 206 19.58 10.96 7.63
C PHE A 206 21.08 10.69 7.88
N LYS A 207 21.55 10.69 9.13
CA LYS A 207 22.92 10.29 9.50
C LYS A 207 23.06 8.77 9.73
N ARG A 208 21.96 7.98 9.66
CA ARG A 208 22.00 6.52 9.87
C ARG A 208 22.17 5.79 8.53
N PRO A 209 23.38 5.30 8.18
CA PRO A 209 23.64 4.77 6.86
C PRO A 209 22.82 3.51 6.53
N LEU A 210 22.58 2.65 7.53
CA LEU A 210 21.74 1.46 7.34
C LEU A 210 20.27 1.82 7.06
N LEU A 211 19.74 2.84 7.74
CA LEU A 211 18.38 3.33 7.51
C LEU A 211 18.24 3.93 6.11
N LEU A 212 19.21 4.76 5.70
CA LEU A 212 19.25 5.32 4.34
C LEU A 212 19.34 4.22 3.28
N GLY A 213 20.20 3.21 3.51
CA GLY A 213 20.29 2.04 2.64
C GLY A 213 18.96 1.31 2.49
N LEU A 214 18.20 1.16 3.58
CA LEU A 214 16.86 0.56 3.53
C LEU A 214 15.85 1.43 2.79
N TYR A 215 15.93 2.75 2.91
CA TYR A 215 15.06 3.66 2.15
C TYR A 215 15.32 3.57 0.64
N VAL A 216 16.59 3.63 0.22
CA VAL A 216 16.97 3.48 -1.20
C VAL A 216 16.57 2.10 -1.71
N LEU A 217 16.81 1.05 -0.92
CA LEU A 217 16.39 -0.31 -1.24
C LEU A 217 14.87 -0.41 -1.43
N THR A 218 14.09 0.19 -0.53
CA THR A 218 12.62 0.20 -0.61
C THR A 218 12.19 0.83 -1.94
N MET A 219 12.74 1.99 -2.30
CA MET A 219 12.42 2.65 -3.56
C MET A 219 12.68 1.71 -4.75
N ILE A 220 13.85 1.08 -4.80
CA ILE A 220 14.26 0.23 -5.92
C ILE A 220 13.38 -1.03 -6.03
N ILE A 221 13.17 -1.74 -4.91
CA ILE A 221 12.44 -3.01 -4.94
C ILE A 221 10.94 -2.81 -5.18
N ILE A 222 10.37 -1.72 -4.67
CA ILE A 222 8.99 -1.35 -4.95
C ILE A 222 8.83 -0.89 -6.41
N SER A 223 9.80 -0.15 -6.95
CA SER A 223 9.82 0.17 -8.39
C SER A 223 9.88 -1.10 -9.24
N ALA A 224 10.74 -2.06 -8.89
CA ALA A 224 10.81 -3.36 -9.56
C ALA A 224 9.46 -4.07 -9.60
N HIS A 225 8.77 -4.15 -8.47
CA HIS A 225 7.45 -4.76 -8.37
C HIS A 225 6.42 -4.04 -9.23
N PHE A 226 6.31 -2.71 -9.09
CA PHE A 226 5.29 -1.92 -9.78
C PHE A 226 5.57 -1.71 -11.27
N THR A 227 6.78 -1.94 -11.75
CA THR A 227 7.06 -2.00 -13.20
C THR A 227 6.21 -3.06 -13.90
N ALA A 228 5.99 -4.21 -13.25
CA ALA A 228 5.13 -5.27 -13.77
C ALA A 228 3.70 -5.20 -13.22
N TYR A 229 3.54 -4.99 -11.90
CA TYR A 229 2.24 -5.07 -11.24
C TYR A 229 1.26 -3.98 -11.70
N SER A 230 1.74 -2.77 -12.01
CA SER A 230 0.87 -1.69 -12.52
C SER A 230 0.16 -2.04 -13.83
N TYR A 231 0.73 -2.96 -14.59
CA TYR A 231 0.22 -3.39 -15.90
C TYR A 231 -0.14 -4.88 -15.93
N ILE A 232 -0.32 -5.49 -14.77
CA ILE A 232 -0.61 -6.93 -14.66
C ILE A 232 -1.96 -7.29 -15.31
N GLU A 233 -2.97 -6.40 -15.19
CA GLU A 233 -4.28 -6.62 -15.80
C GLU A 233 -4.19 -6.65 -17.34
N PRO A 234 -3.67 -5.62 -18.04
CA PRO A 234 -3.50 -5.70 -19.49
C PRO A 234 -2.54 -6.81 -19.91
N PHE A 235 -1.54 -7.17 -19.10
CA PHE A 235 -0.66 -8.31 -19.37
C PHE A 235 -1.44 -9.64 -19.40
N MET A 236 -2.32 -9.86 -18.42
CA MET A 236 -3.16 -11.05 -18.38
C MET A 236 -4.14 -11.14 -19.57
N LEU A 237 -4.71 -10.02 -19.98
CA LEU A 237 -5.67 -9.98 -21.08
C LEU A 237 -4.99 -10.13 -22.44
N ASN A 238 -3.87 -9.44 -22.69
CA ASN A 238 -3.27 -9.34 -24.01
C ASN A 238 -2.10 -10.31 -24.25
N ILE A 239 -1.35 -10.68 -23.22
CA ILE A 239 -0.20 -11.60 -23.35
C ILE A 239 -0.62 -13.02 -22.96
N SER A 240 -1.26 -13.20 -21.79
CA SER A 240 -1.73 -14.51 -21.35
C SER A 240 -3.07 -14.91 -21.99
N THR A 241 -3.72 -14.02 -22.74
CA THR A 241 -5.02 -14.21 -23.41
C THR A 241 -6.10 -14.78 -22.47
N MET A 242 -6.04 -14.39 -21.20
CA MET A 242 -7.01 -14.81 -20.18
C MET A 242 -8.34 -14.10 -20.37
N SER A 243 -9.42 -14.79 -20.02
CA SER A 243 -10.72 -14.13 -19.89
C SER A 243 -10.70 -13.10 -18.74
N HIS A 244 -11.58 -12.10 -18.82
CA HIS A 244 -11.74 -11.10 -17.77
C HIS A 244 -11.99 -11.72 -16.38
N SER A 245 -12.79 -12.79 -16.31
CA SER A 245 -13.07 -13.51 -15.05
C SER A 245 -11.82 -14.19 -14.50
N MET A 246 -11.00 -14.81 -15.34
CA MET A 246 -9.72 -15.40 -14.92
C MET A 246 -8.74 -14.35 -14.43
N ALA A 247 -8.62 -13.20 -15.12
CA ALA A 247 -7.80 -12.09 -14.68
C ALA A 247 -8.24 -11.55 -13.29
N THR A 248 -9.56 -11.47 -13.06
CA THR A 248 -10.11 -11.11 -11.74
C THR A 248 -9.73 -12.14 -10.68
N PHE A 249 -9.79 -13.42 -11.00
CA PHE A 249 -9.42 -14.49 -10.06
C PHE A 249 -7.91 -14.49 -9.75
N VAL A 250 -7.05 -14.17 -10.71
CA VAL A 250 -5.61 -13.95 -10.47
C VAL A 250 -5.37 -12.84 -9.42
N LEU A 251 -6.07 -11.71 -9.55
CA LEU A 251 -5.97 -10.62 -8.56
C LEU A 251 -6.45 -11.05 -7.18
N PHE A 252 -7.51 -11.88 -7.11
CA PHE A 252 -7.97 -12.47 -5.85
C PHE A 252 -6.91 -13.39 -5.22
N VAL A 253 -6.29 -14.27 -6.02
CA VAL A 253 -5.21 -15.17 -5.58
C VAL A 253 -4.00 -14.36 -5.07
N PHE A 254 -3.65 -13.27 -5.77
CA PHE A 254 -2.60 -12.35 -5.34
C PHE A 254 -2.92 -11.74 -3.96
N GLY A 255 -4.14 -11.24 -3.76
CA GLY A 255 -4.56 -10.70 -2.46
C GLY A 255 -4.53 -11.75 -1.34
N LEU A 256 -5.04 -12.96 -1.62
CA LEU A 256 -5.09 -14.05 -0.65
C LEU A 256 -3.68 -14.50 -0.21
N SER A 257 -2.70 -14.43 -1.09
CA SER A 257 -1.31 -14.78 -0.78
C SER A 257 -0.69 -13.91 0.32
N GLY A 258 -1.20 -12.70 0.53
CA GLY A 258 -0.79 -11.82 1.62
C GLY A 258 -1.05 -12.42 3.01
N ILE A 259 -2.12 -13.23 3.18
CA ILE A 259 -2.37 -13.97 4.42
C ILE A 259 -1.25 -14.99 4.64
N THR A 260 -0.92 -15.76 3.60
CA THR A 260 0.17 -16.75 3.66
C THR A 260 1.50 -16.07 3.98
N ALA A 261 1.79 -14.92 3.35
CA ALA A 261 2.98 -14.13 3.65
C ALA A 261 3.05 -13.72 5.13
N SER A 262 1.94 -13.28 5.72
CA SER A 262 1.86 -12.90 7.14
C SER A 262 2.12 -14.09 8.07
N LEU A 263 1.58 -15.27 7.75
CA LEU A 263 1.83 -16.50 8.51
C LEU A 263 3.30 -16.91 8.44
N LEU A 264 3.90 -16.89 7.24
CA LEU A 264 5.33 -17.18 7.05
C LEU A 264 6.22 -16.15 7.77
N PHE A 265 5.84 -14.87 7.73
CA PHE A 265 6.54 -13.81 8.45
C PHE A 265 6.53 -14.07 9.96
N ASN A 266 5.36 -14.33 10.55
CA ASN A 266 5.24 -14.61 11.99
C ASN A 266 6.05 -15.85 12.41
N ARG A 267 6.15 -16.86 11.55
CA ARG A 267 6.84 -18.10 11.83
C ARG A 267 8.36 -18.00 11.70
N TYR A 268 8.85 -17.31 10.66
CA TYR A 268 10.25 -17.42 10.24
C TYR A 268 11.06 -16.12 10.38
N TYR A 269 10.42 -14.97 10.44
CA TYR A 269 11.13 -13.68 10.45
C TYR A 269 12.07 -13.55 11.65
N ASN A 270 11.62 -13.87 12.86
CA ASN A 270 12.41 -13.73 14.09
C ASN A 270 13.61 -14.68 14.14
N ALA A 271 13.53 -15.84 13.47
CA ALA A 271 14.64 -16.80 13.38
C ALA A 271 15.79 -16.30 12.48
N GLY A 272 15.51 -15.41 11.52
CA GLY A 272 16.55 -14.87 10.64
C GLY A 272 16.01 -13.73 9.76
N PRO A 273 15.90 -12.49 10.29
CA PRO A 273 15.30 -11.37 9.56
C PRO A 273 15.94 -11.09 8.20
N ILE A 274 17.27 -11.12 8.14
CA ILE A 274 18.03 -10.88 6.90
C ILE A 274 17.76 -12.00 5.88
N ARG A 275 17.79 -13.26 6.33
CA ARG A 275 17.53 -14.42 5.45
C ARG A 275 16.11 -14.40 4.92
N PHE A 276 15.13 -14.01 5.74
CA PHE A 276 13.74 -13.89 5.33
C PHE A 276 13.56 -12.84 4.24
N ILE A 277 14.16 -11.65 4.40
CA ILE A 277 14.09 -10.57 3.39
C ILE A 277 14.80 -11.01 2.11
N LEU A 278 16.01 -11.59 2.20
CA LEU A 278 16.74 -12.10 1.04
C LEU A 278 15.94 -13.15 0.27
N PHE A 279 15.32 -14.10 0.96
CA PHE A 279 14.46 -15.10 0.35
C PHE A 279 13.26 -14.43 -0.36
N SER A 280 12.57 -13.49 0.29
CA SER A 280 11.44 -12.78 -0.30
C SER A 280 11.83 -11.96 -1.53
N MET A 281 12.99 -11.31 -1.50
CA MET A 281 13.53 -10.56 -2.66
C MET A 281 13.95 -11.49 -3.79
N GLY A 282 14.63 -12.61 -3.48
CA GLY A 282 14.99 -13.64 -4.46
C GLY A 282 13.75 -14.25 -5.11
N LEU A 283 12.72 -14.52 -4.32
CA LEU A 283 11.43 -15.02 -4.80
C LEU A 283 10.78 -14.01 -5.76
N LEU A 284 10.70 -12.73 -5.39
CA LEU A 284 10.17 -11.68 -6.27
C LEU A 284 10.97 -11.60 -7.58
N THR A 285 12.29 -11.63 -7.50
CA THR A 285 13.17 -11.58 -8.68
C THR A 285 12.91 -12.76 -9.62
N ALA A 286 12.86 -13.97 -9.09
CA ALA A 286 12.59 -15.18 -9.87
C ALA A 286 11.21 -15.12 -10.56
N ILE A 287 10.20 -14.63 -9.85
CA ILE A 287 8.84 -14.51 -10.36
C ILE A 287 8.77 -13.50 -11.50
N LEU A 288 9.42 -12.34 -11.35
CA LEU A 288 9.45 -11.34 -12.41
C LEU A 288 10.18 -11.85 -13.67
N LEU A 289 11.26 -12.62 -13.53
CA LEU A 289 11.93 -13.27 -14.63
C LEU A 289 11.07 -14.33 -15.33
N LEU A 290 10.29 -15.07 -14.57
CA LEU A 290 9.43 -16.15 -15.06
C LEU A 290 8.07 -15.67 -15.56
N LEU A 291 7.73 -14.37 -15.41
CA LEU A 291 6.39 -13.84 -15.67
C LEU A 291 5.92 -14.16 -17.11
N PHE A 292 6.76 -13.91 -18.12
CA PHE A 292 6.42 -14.18 -19.51
C PHE A 292 6.29 -15.68 -19.78
N ILE A 293 7.17 -16.50 -19.21
CA ILE A 293 7.11 -17.97 -19.40
C ILE A 293 5.85 -18.53 -18.75
N ALA A 294 5.52 -18.09 -17.54
CA ALA A 294 4.32 -18.54 -16.83
C ALA A 294 3.02 -18.10 -17.50
N SER A 295 3.06 -17.00 -18.27
CA SER A 295 1.89 -16.48 -18.98
C SER A 295 1.36 -17.39 -20.08
N GLN A 296 2.17 -18.36 -20.54
CA GLN A 296 1.80 -19.28 -21.61
C GLN A 296 0.74 -20.30 -21.17
N GLN A 297 0.54 -20.48 -19.86
CA GLN A 297 -0.47 -21.37 -19.30
C GLN A 297 -1.19 -20.74 -18.12
N THR A 298 -2.49 -20.86 -18.07
CA THR A 298 -3.33 -20.28 -17.02
C THR A 298 -2.94 -20.75 -15.61
N TRP A 299 -2.70 -22.03 -15.42
CA TRP A 299 -2.36 -22.60 -14.12
C TRP A 299 -1.00 -22.13 -13.58
N THR A 300 -0.01 -22.02 -14.47
CA THR A 300 1.32 -21.50 -14.10
C THR A 300 1.24 -20.05 -13.69
N MET A 301 0.35 -19.27 -14.34
CA MET A 301 0.11 -17.88 -13.97
C MET A 301 -0.54 -17.74 -12.58
N PHE A 302 -1.52 -18.57 -12.23
CA PHE A 302 -2.09 -18.58 -10.87
C PHE A 302 -1.04 -18.91 -9.82
N LEU A 303 -0.25 -19.95 -10.05
CA LEU A 303 0.80 -20.37 -9.12
C LEU A 303 1.86 -19.26 -8.95
N LEU A 304 2.32 -18.70 -10.05
CA LEU A 304 3.30 -17.63 -10.06
C LEU A 304 2.77 -16.41 -9.29
N THR A 305 1.52 -16.02 -9.55
CA THR A 305 0.91 -14.85 -8.89
C THR A 305 0.73 -15.06 -7.40
N PHE A 306 0.40 -16.29 -6.96
CA PHE A 306 0.34 -16.63 -5.54
C PHE A 306 1.70 -16.41 -4.85
N PHE A 307 2.78 -16.94 -5.41
CA PHE A 307 4.12 -16.74 -4.87
C PHE A 307 4.60 -15.28 -5.01
N TRP A 308 4.15 -14.56 -6.05
CA TRP A 308 4.41 -13.13 -6.20
C TRP A 308 3.91 -12.32 -5.01
N GLY A 309 2.65 -12.53 -4.64
CA GLY A 309 2.07 -11.85 -3.48
C GLY A 309 2.77 -12.22 -2.18
N ILE A 310 3.22 -13.48 -1.99
CA ILE A 310 4.05 -13.87 -0.84
C ILE A 310 5.37 -13.08 -0.83
N GLY A 311 6.06 -13.00 -1.97
CA GLY A 311 7.34 -12.30 -2.07
C GLY A 311 7.23 -10.83 -1.69
N ILE A 312 6.31 -10.10 -2.35
CA ILE A 312 6.18 -8.65 -2.11
C ILE A 312 5.66 -8.31 -0.72
N ALA A 313 4.69 -9.06 -0.19
CA ALA A 313 4.19 -8.86 1.17
C ALA A 313 5.27 -9.17 2.21
N GLY A 314 6.05 -10.23 2.01
CA GLY A 314 7.19 -10.57 2.88
C GLY A 314 8.26 -9.48 2.89
N ILE A 315 8.58 -8.88 1.73
CA ILE A 315 9.49 -7.74 1.63
C ILE A 315 8.92 -6.55 2.41
N GLY A 316 7.67 -6.18 2.16
CA GLY A 316 7.01 -5.04 2.80
C GLY A 316 7.05 -5.14 4.32
N LEU A 317 6.60 -6.28 4.88
CA LEU A 317 6.62 -6.54 6.32
C LEU A 317 8.06 -6.51 6.89
N GLY A 318 9.00 -7.16 6.20
CA GLY A 318 10.38 -7.24 6.64
C GLY A 318 11.08 -5.89 6.68
N LEU A 319 10.96 -5.08 5.63
CA LEU A 319 11.57 -3.74 5.57
C LEU A 319 10.92 -2.79 6.56
N GLN A 320 9.59 -2.81 6.69
CA GLN A 320 8.85 -1.97 7.64
C GLN A 320 9.32 -2.20 9.08
N ILE A 321 9.41 -3.44 9.53
CA ILE A 321 9.87 -3.78 10.88
C ILE A 321 11.33 -3.36 11.09
N ARG A 322 12.19 -3.50 10.08
CA ARG A 322 13.59 -3.04 10.20
C ARG A 322 13.69 -1.53 10.32
N VAL A 323 12.89 -0.75 9.59
CA VAL A 323 12.83 0.70 9.75
C VAL A 323 12.42 1.08 11.17
N LEU A 324 11.39 0.42 11.73
CA LEU A 324 10.96 0.63 13.11
C LEU A 324 12.08 0.36 14.13
N HIS A 325 12.84 -0.72 13.95
CA HIS A 325 13.94 -1.07 14.83
C HIS A 325 15.14 -0.12 14.72
N LEU A 326 15.38 0.48 13.55
CA LEU A 326 16.49 1.40 13.32
C LEU A 326 16.20 2.85 13.75
N ALA A 327 14.93 3.17 14.02
CA ALA A 327 14.51 4.51 14.42
C ALA A 327 13.56 4.50 15.63
N PRO A 328 13.94 3.86 16.78
CA PRO A 328 13.07 3.75 17.95
C PRO A 328 12.82 5.11 18.64
N ASP A 329 13.71 6.05 18.45
CA ASP A 329 13.66 7.42 18.98
C ASP A 329 12.82 8.37 18.13
N ALA A 330 12.53 8.03 16.86
CA ALA A 330 11.80 8.89 15.93
C ALA A 330 10.89 8.06 14.98
N THR A 331 10.23 7.07 15.53
CA THR A 331 9.45 6.04 14.81
C THR A 331 8.44 6.64 13.84
N ASP A 332 7.65 7.64 14.27
CA ASP A 332 6.60 8.24 13.44
C ASP A 332 7.18 8.96 12.21
N VAL A 333 8.28 9.71 12.41
CA VAL A 333 8.96 10.42 11.32
C VAL A 333 9.61 9.43 10.36
N ALA A 334 10.28 8.41 10.88
CA ALA A 334 10.92 7.38 10.06
C ALA A 334 9.89 6.60 9.21
N MET A 335 8.72 6.31 9.77
CA MET A 335 7.64 5.64 9.06
C MET A 335 6.95 6.53 8.04
N ALA A 336 6.82 7.84 8.32
CA ALA A 336 6.32 8.80 7.33
C ALA A 336 7.24 8.90 6.11
N ILE A 337 8.57 8.95 6.35
CA ILE A 337 9.58 8.92 5.28
C ILE A 337 9.49 7.60 4.50
N TYR A 338 9.41 6.46 5.21
CA TYR A 338 9.28 5.14 4.61
C TYR A 338 8.06 5.05 3.69
N SER A 339 6.90 5.53 4.14
CA SER A 339 5.67 5.58 3.36
C SER A 339 5.82 6.47 2.11
N GLY A 340 6.44 7.64 2.26
CA GLY A 340 6.73 8.53 1.13
C GLY A 340 7.64 7.86 0.08
N ILE A 341 8.72 7.23 0.53
CA ILE A 341 9.67 6.51 -0.33
C ILE A 341 9.01 5.30 -1.02
N TYR A 342 8.15 4.58 -0.30
CA TYR A 342 7.37 3.48 -0.87
C TYR A 342 6.51 3.98 -2.03
N ASN A 343 5.83 5.11 -1.87
CA ASN A 343 5.02 5.73 -2.92
C ASN A 343 5.87 6.30 -4.07
N ILE A 344 7.09 6.81 -3.82
CA ILE A 344 8.05 7.13 -4.91
C ILE A 344 8.30 5.86 -5.74
N GLY A 345 8.54 4.73 -5.09
CA GLY A 345 8.74 3.45 -5.73
C GLY A 345 7.55 3.00 -6.58
N ILE A 346 6.31 3.15 -6.08
CA ILE A 346 5.07 2.85 -6.84
C ILE A 346 5.04 3.67 -8.13
N GLY A 347 5.17 4.99 -8.01
CA GLY A 347 5.11 5.89 -9.16
C GLY A 347 6.25 5.69 -10.16
N ALA A 348 7.48 5.48 -9.67
CA ALA A 348 8.64 5.20 -10.52
C ALA A 348 8.47 3.87 -11.26
N GLY A 349 7.99 2.82 -10.59
CA GLY A 349 7.70 1.54 -11.22
C GLY A 349 6.64 1.65 -12.31
N ALA A 350 5.53 2.33 -12.04
CA ALA A 350 4.48 2.55 -13.03
C ALA A 350 5.01 3.33 -14.26
N LEU A 351 5.84 4.35 -14.04
CA LEU A 351 6.48 5.10 -15.12
C LEU A 351 7.46 4.25 -15.92
N LEU A 352 8.29 3.44 -15.26
CA LEU A 352 9.21 2.50 -15.92
C LEU A 352 8.44 1.47 -16.74
N GLY A 353 7.37 0.88 -16.20
CA GLY A 353 6.50 -0.03 -16.93
C GLY A 353 5.88 0.63 -18.16
N ASN A 354 5.44 1.89 -18.06
CA ASN A 354 4.99 2.67 -19.20
C ASN A 354 6.08 2.76 -20.29
N GLN A 355 7.30 3.15 -19.94
CA GLN A 355 8.42 3.29 -20.90
C GLN A 355 8.77 1.94 -21.53
N VAL A 356 8.79 0.85 -20.77
CA VAL A 356 9.02 -0.50 -21.28
C VAL A 356 7.93 -0.90 -22.27
N MET A 357 6.66 -0.65 -21.95
CA MET A 357 5.56 -0.95 -22.87
C MET A 357 5.64 -0.17 -24.19
N GLN A 358 6.02 1.10 -24.15
CA GLN A 358 6.10 1.95 -25.34
C GLN A 358 7.25 1.56 -26.25
N HIS A 359 8.39 1.18 -25.70
CA HIS A 359 9.61 0.96 -26.50
C HIS A 359 9.89 -0.52 -26.80
N TYR A 360 9.49 -1.43 -25.90
CA TYR A 360 9.81 -2.87 -26.00
C TYR A 360 8.57 -3.77 -26.02
N GLY A 361 7.41 -3.26 -25.58
CA GLY A 361 6.18 -4.02 -25.53
C GLY A 361 5.84 -4.56 -24.14
N LEU A 362 4.56 -4.91 -23.96
CA LEU A 362 3.98 -5.36 -22.68
C LEU A 362 4.61 -6.65 -22.15
N ALA A 363 5.09 -7.53 -23.03
CA ALA A 363 5.72 -8.80 -22.65
C ALA A 363 6.99 -8.64 -21.78
N TYR A 364 7.68 -7.49 -21.88
CA TYR A 364 8.97 -7.26 -21.24
C TYR A 364 8.89 -6.60 -19.86
N ILE A 365 7.70 -6.25 -19.35
CA ILE A 365 7.53 -5.61 -18.03
C ILE A 365 8.11 -6.45 -16.90
N GLY A 366 8.00 -7.79 -16.98
CA GLY A 366 8.57 -8.72 -16.00
C GLY A 366 10.08 -8.66 -15.97
N VAL A 367 10.72 -8.78 -17.16
CA VAL A 367 12.19 -8.75 -17.27
C VAL A 367 12.76 -7.41 -16.80
N ALA A 368 12.13 -6.30 -17.19
CA ALA A 368 12.53 -4.97 -16.74
C ALA A 368 12.41 -4.84 -15.21
N GLY A 369 11.32 -5.27 -14.62
CA GLY A 369 11.16 -5.32 -13.16
C GLY A 369 12.23 -6.19 -12.49
N ALA A 370 12.54 -7.36 -13.08
CA ALA A 370 13.55 -8.27 -12.56
C ALA A 370 14.96 -7.64 -12.52
N LEU A 371 15.35 -6.86 -13.53
CA LEU A 371 16.63 -6.15 -13.52
C LEU A 371 16.76 -5.21 -12.33
N PHE A 372 15.70 -4.44 -12.02
CA PHE A 372 15.66 -3.61 -10.84
C PHE A 372 15.65 -4.43 -9.54
N ALA A 373 14.95 -5.58 -9.51
CA ALA A 373 14.93 -6.47 -8.37
C ALA A 373 16.32 -7.07 -8.08
N VAL A 374 17.07 -7.50 -9.10
CA VAL A 374 18.46 -7.95 -8.97
C VAL A 374 19.34 -6.84 -8.40
N PHE A 375 19.22 -5.62 -8.95
CA PHE A 375 19.98 -4.48 -8.42
C PHE A 375 19.64 -4.21 -6.95
N GLY A 376 18.37 -4.27 -6.56
CA GLY A 376 17.92 -4.16 -5.17
C GLY A 376 18.49 -5.27 -4.30
N LEU A 377 18.52 -6.51 -4.77
CA LEU A 377 19.08 -7.65 -4.05
C LEU A 377 20.58 -7.47 -3.78
N VAL A 378 21.35 -7.08 -4.80
CA VAL A 378 22.79 -6.77 -4.68
C VAL A 378 23.00 -5.62 -3.69
N LEU A 379 22.24 -4.54 -3.82
CA LEU A 379 22.31 -3.40 -2.89
C LEU A 379 22.03 -3.84 -1.45
N PHE A 380 21.02 -4.67 -1.22
CA PHE A 380 20.71 -5.18 0.14
C PHE A 380 21.89 -5.97 0.72
N ILE A 381 22.49 -6.86 -0.05
CA ILE A 381 23.67 -7.64 0.38
C ILE A 381 24.83 -6.70 0.73
N LEU A 382 25.13 -5.72 -0.12
CA LEU A 382 26.21 -4.75 0.11
C LEU A 382 25.97 -3.88 1.36
N VAL A 383 24.74 -3.39 1.54
CA VAL A 383 24.35 -2.59 2.71
C VAL A 383 24.46 -3.41 3.98
N GLN A 384 24.00 -4.67 3.97
CA GLN A 384 24.12 -5.55 5.13
C GLN A 384 25.57 -5.93 5.42
N TRP A 385 26.37 -6.20 4.40
CA TRP A 385 27.80 -6.51 4.57
C TRP A 385 28.57 -5.32 5.18
N LYS A 386 28.34 -4.09 4.67
CA LYS A 386 29.07 -2.90 5.11
C LYS A 386 28.58 -2.34 6.44
N TYR A 387 27.27 -2.37 6.69
CA TYR A 387 26.64 -1.66 7.81
C TYR A 387 25.85 -2.55 8.77
N GLY A 388 25.74 -3.86 8.48
CA GLY A 388 24.94 -4.79 9.28
C GLY A 388 25.39 -4.88 10.74
N ASN A 389 26.70 -4.73 11.00
CA ASN A 389 27.28 -4.76 12.34
C ASN A 389 27.00 -3.50 13.18
N LEU A 390 26.47 -2.43 12.57
CA LEU A 390 26.11 -1.19 13.27
C LEU A 390 24.77 -1.28 14.02
N VAL A 391 24.03 -2.38 13.86
CA VAL A 391 22.80 -2.63 14.62
C VAL A 391 23.20 -3.07 16.03
N PRO A 392 22.86 -2.32 17.10
CA PRO A 392 23.15 -2.77 18.45
C PRO A 392 22.46 -4.13 18.70
N ASN A 393 23.22 -5.12 19.09
CA ASN A 393 22.77 -6.50 19.35
C ASN A 393 21.96 -6.57 20.67
N LYS A 394 20.97 -5.68 20.87
CA LYS A 394 20.14 -5.63 22.10
C LYS A 394 19.07 -6.72 22.17
N LEU A 395 18.78 -7.39 21.08
CA LEU A 395 17.78 -8.47 21.07
C LEU A 395 18.29 -9.81 21.61
N SER A 396 19.62 -10.03 21.69
CA SER A 396 20.18 -11.29 22.20
C SER A 396 20.35 -11.37 23.72
N THR A 397 20.28 -10.23 24.43
CA THR A 397 20.58 -10.18 25.88
C THR A 397 19.31 -10.08 26.74
N GLU A 398 18.22 -9.51 26.26
CA GLU A 398 16.97 -9.43 27.04
C GLU A 398 16.08 -10.67 26.89
N GLU A 399 16.10 -11.36 25.74
CA GLU A 399 15.38 -12.63 25.58
C GLU A 399 16.04 -13.79 26.33
N LYS A 400 17.36 -13.80 26.45
CA LYS A 400 18.07 -14.81 27.30
C LYS A 400 17.83 -14.61 28.79
N LYS A 401 17.42 -13.44 29.25
CA LYS A 401 17.07 -13.18 30.66
C LYS A 401 15.62 -13.48 31.01
N LYS A 402 14.73 -13.75 30.02
CA LYS A 402 13.33 -14.13 30.25
C LYS A 402 13.05 -15.63 30.15
N CYS A 403 14.06 -16.44 29.76
CA CYS A 403 13.95 -17.89 29.63
C CYS A 403 14.91 -18.62 30.57
N GLY A 404 15.51 -17.94 31.57
CA GLY A 404 16.31 -18.54 32.63
C GLY A 404 15.68 -18.41 34.01
#